data_0c609b36fd742b9153c95612bf60e780
#
_entry.id   0c609b36fd742b9153c95612bf60e780
#
_cell.length_a   1.000
_cell.length_b   1.000
_cell.length_c   1.000
_cell.angle_alpha   90.00
_cell.angle_beta   90.00
_cell.angle_gamma   90.00
#
_symmetry.space_group_name_H-M   'P 1'
#
loop_
_entity.id
_entity.type
_entity.pdbx_description
1 polymer ?
#
loop_
_entity_poly.entity_id
_entity_poly.type
_entity_poly.pdbx_seq_one_letter_code
_entity_poly.pdbx_strand_id
1 'polypeptide(L)'
;LDFTIYHIDQGSLALHHETYPENIKATLQPISFAENIHREQQSKVLLDFKTPIHTGLSFRTIEAVGYRKKLITTNIHVAEYDFYHPDNIYIWDEKTFDGLDEFLESPYHELPAKIYQKYSFRNWVNYVLNIPPHIVIGLPEADS
;
A
#
# COMPACT_ATOMS: atom_id res chain seq x y z
N LEU A 1 13.28 5.18 -14.11
CA LEU A 1 12.07 5.52 -13.32
C LEU A 1 12.15 6.97 -12.87
N ASP A 2 11.05 7.72 -13.04
CA ASP A 2 10.92 9.09 -12.55
C ASP A 2 10.04 9.08 -11.31
N PHE A 3 10.46 9.81 -10.27
CA PHE A 3 9.74 9.91 -9.02
C PHE A 3 9.29 11.35 -8.78
N THR A 4 8.16 11.51 -8.09
CA THR A 4 7.73 12.81 -7.59
C THR A 4 7.46 12.72 -6.10
N ILE A 5 8.14 13.56 -5.32
CA ILE A 5 7.96 13.66 -3.87
C ILE A 5 7.15 14.92 -3.57
N TYR A 6 6.05 14.75 -2.83
CA TYR A 6 5.20 15.83 -2.39
C TYR A 6 5.55 16.19 -0.95
N HIS A 7 6.12 17.39 -0.76
CA HIS A 7 6.45 17.89 0.57
C HIS A 7 5.26 18.59 1.21
N ILE A 8 5.18 18.50 2.54
CA ILE A 8 4.08 19.07 3.32
C ILE A 8 4.27 20.61 3.43
N ASP A 9 5.50 21.07 3.52
CA ASP A 9 5.82 22.48 3.70
C ASP A 9 7.15 22.87 3.05
N GLN A 10 7.40 24.19 2.97
CA GLN A 10 8.61 24.74 2.36
C GLN A 10 9.90 24.38 3.13
N GLY A 11 9.82 24.25 4.45
CA GLY A 11 10.97 23.86 5.26
C GLY A 11 11.43 22.45 4.96
N SER A 12 10.48 21.52 4.83
CA SER A 12 10.75 20.14 4.40
C SER A 12 11.34 20.07 2.99
N LEU A 13 10.83 20.87 2.05
CA LEU A 13 11.37 20.97 0.70
C LEU A 13 12.82 21.50 0.68
N ALA A 14 13.09 22.57 1.45
CA ALA A 14 14.41 23.20 1.50
C ALA A 14 15.48 22.27 2.09
N LEU A 15 15.12 21.46 3.10
CA LEU A 15 16.04 20.53 3.75
C LEU A 15 16.52 19.40 2.83
N HIS A 16 15.73 19.03 1.84
CA HIS A 16 15.98 17.83 1.03
C HIS A 16 16.26 18.11 -0.45
N HIS A 17 16.01 19.34 -0.93
CA HIS A 17 16.11 19.68 -2.35
C HIS A 17 17.50 19.40 -2.96
N GLU A 18 18.56 19.54 -2.19
CA GLU A 18 19.94 19.32 -2.67
C GLU A 18 20.38 17.84 -2.65
N THR A 19 19.56 16.96 -2.06
CA THR A 19 19.92 15.54 -1.85
C THR A 19 19.29 14.56 -2.83
N TYR A 20 18.35 15.03 -3.65
CA TYR A 20 17.66 14.14 -4.59
C TYR A 20 18.40 14.01 -5.92
N PRO A 21 18.51 12.78 -6.47
CA PRO A 21 18.96 12.55 -7.84
C PRO A 21 18.09 13.27 -8.87
N GLU A 22 18.63 13.52 -10.07
CA GLU A 22 17.94 14.25 -11.15
C GLU A 22 16.59 13.65 -11.58
N ASN A 23 16.40 12.36 -11.38
CA ASN A 23 15.15 11.64 -11.68
C ASN A 23 14.08 11.79 -10.58
N ILE A 24 14.36 12.52 -9.50
CA ILE A 24 13.40 12.80 -8.44
C ILE A 24 12.98 14.27 -8.47
N LYS A 25 11.70 14.51 -8.65
CA LYS A 25 11.09 15.84 -8.58
C LYS A 25 10.46 16.05 -7.22
N ALA A 26 10.85 17.10 -6.53
CA ALA A 26 10.21 17.54 -5.30
C ALA A 26 9.23 18.68 -5.57
N THR A 27 8.05 18.66 -4.99
CA THR A 27 7.02 19.68 -5.18
C THR A 27 6.22 19.91 -3.91
N LEU A 28 5.72 21.15 -3.75
CA LEU A 28 4.76 21.54 -2.71
C LEU A 28 3.30 21.44 -3.17
N GLN A 29 3.07 21.20 -4.46
CA GLN A 29 1.71 21.12 -4.98
C GLN A 29 1.12 19.73 -4.71
N PRO A 30 0.18 19.60 -3.78
CA PRO A 30 -0.48 18.34 -3.53
C PRO A 30 -1.33 17.95 -4.74
N ILE A 31 -1.38 16.65 -5.04
CA ILE A 31 -2.35 16.15 -6.00
C ILE A 31 -3.72 15.98 -5.33
N SER A 32 -4.78 16.11 -6.12
CA SER A 32 -6.13 15.83 -5.63
C SER A 32 -6.30 14.34 -5.32
N PHE A 33 -7.26 14.01 -4.45
CA PHE A 33 -7.61 12.63 -4.16
C PHE A 33 -7.99 11.85 -5.44
N ALA A 34 -8.76 12.46 -6.33
CA ALA A 34 -9.15 11.85 -7.60
C ALA A 34 -7.94 11.55 -8.50
N GLU A 35 -6.99 12.47 -8.58
CA GLU A 35 -5.76 12.26 -9.33
C GLU A 35 -4.88 11.15 -8.72
N ASN A 36 -4.81 11.08 -7.38
CA ASN A 36 -4.08 10.01 -6.69
C ASN A 36 -4.68 8.64 -7.05
N ILE A 37 -6.01 8.48 -6.94
CA ILE A 37 -6.72 7.24 -7.31
C ILE A 37 -6.47 6.88 -8.79
N HIS A 38 -6.52 7.87 -9.68
CA HIS A 38 -6.25 7.63 -11.11
C HIS A 38 -4.83 7.08 -11.35
N ARG A 39 -3.83 7.65 -10.70
CA ARG A 39 -2.43 7.18 -10.78
C ARG A 39 -2.26 5.77 -10.21
N GLU A 40 -2.88 5.48 -9.08
CA GLU A 40 -2.88 4.15 -8.47
C GLU A 40 -3.46 3.11 -9.41
N GLN A 41 -4.60 3.40 -10.03
CA GLN A 41 -5.24 2.49 -10.98
C GLN A 41 -4.37 2.21 -12.21
N GLN A 42 -3.56 3.16 -12.64
CA GLN A 42 -2.62 3.00 -13.76
C GLN A 42 -1.31 2.33 -13.36
N SER A 43 -0.98 2.31 -12.08
CA SER A 43 0.26 1.70 -11.58
C SER A 43 0.18 0.19 -11.64
N LYS A 44 1.31 -0.47 -11.90
CA LYS A 44 1.45 -1.94 -11.79
C LYS A 44 1.74 -2.37 -10.37
N VAL A 45 2.50 -1.56 -9.65
CA VAL A 45 2.98 -1.81 -8.29
C VAL A 45 2.76 -0.58 -7.45
N LEU A 46 2.28 -0.76 -6.23
CA LEU A 46 2.18 0.29 -5.21
C LEU A 46 3.31 0.12 -4.18
N LEU A 47 3.73 1.23 -3.59
CA LEU A 47 4.75 1.24 -2.54
C LEU A 47 4.12 1.71 -1.24
N ASP A 48 4.45 1.03 -0.15
CA ASP A 48 3.99 1.36 1.20
C ASP A 48 5.13 1.18 2.21
N PHE A 49 5.67 2.29 2.68
CA PHE A 49 6.72 2.28 3.70
C PHE A 49 6.09 2.52 5.07
N LYS A 50 6.20 1.51 5.94
CA LYS A 50 5.69 1.59 7.31
C LYS A 50 6.43 2.66 8.10
N THR A 51 5.69 3.59 8.68
CA THR A 51 6.26 4.52 9.66
C THR A 51 6.36 3.87 11.03
N PRO A 52 7.42 4.14 11.84
CA PRO A 52 7.64 3.47 13.12
C PRO A 52 6.50 3.64 14.14
N ILE A 53 5.73 4.72 14.01
CA ILE A 53 4.61 5.06 14.91
C ILE A 53 3.30 4.31 14.60
N HIS A 54 3.20 3.63 13.47
CA HIS A 54 1.99 2.90 13.08
C HIS A 54 2.22 1.40 13.11
N THR A 55 1.36 0.68 13.84
CA THR A 55 1.41 -0.79 13.93
C THR A 55 0.44 -1.49 12.98
N GLY A 56 -0.61 -0.79 12.51
CA GLY A 56 -1.62 -1.35 11.62
C GLY A 56 -1.26 -1.33 10.14
N LEU A 57 -2.20 -1.75 9.32
CA LEU A 57 -2.11 -1.64 7.86
C LEU A 57 -2.36 -0.20 7.41
N SER A 58 -1.65 0.21 6.38
CA SER A 58 -1.94 1.45 5.69
C SER A 58 -3.14 1.31 4.75
N PHE A 59 -3.76 2.43 4.39
CA PHE A 59 -4.76 2.44 3.32
C PHE A 59 -4.19 1.92 1.99
N ARG A 60 -2.90 2.17 1.74
CA ARG A 60 -2.21 1.70 0.53
C ARG A 60 -2.24 0.18 0.38
N THR A 61 -2.14 -0.56 1.48
CA THR A 61 -2.26 -2.01 1.47
C THR A 61 -3.67 -2.44 1.02
N ILE A 62 -4.71 -1.82 1.56
CA ILE A 62 -6.10 -2.15 1.20
C ILE A 62 -6.43 -1.73 -0.25
N GLU A 63 -5.89 -0.59 -0.70
CA GLU A 63 -5.99 -0.13 -2.09
C GLU A 63 -5.32 -1.11 -3.05
N ALA A 64 -4.12 -1.62 -2.71
CA ALA A 64 -3.43 -2.62 -3.52
C ALA A 64 -4.28 -3.89 -3.69
N VAL A 65 -4.86 -4.41 -2.62
CA VAL A 65 -5.79 -5.54 -2.67
C VAL A 65 -7.02 -5.21 -3.52
N GLY A 66 -7.67 -4.09 -3.26
CA GLY A 66 -8.90 -3.69 -3.93
C GLY A 66 -8.73 -3.45 -5.44
N TYR A 67 -7.62 -2.85 -5.86
CA TYR A 67 -7.29 -2.59 -7.27
C TYR A 67 -6.52 -3.73 -7.95
N ARG A 68 -6.27 -4.84 -7.26
CA ARG A 68 -5.49 -5.98 -7.76
C ARG A 68 -4.12 -5.55 -8.26
N LYS A 69 -3.43 -4.77 -7.44
CA LYS A 69 -2.07 -4.29 -7.71
C LYS A 69 -1.08 -5.03 -6.83
N LYS A 70 0.12 -5.22 -7.34
CA LYS A 70 1.22 -5.66 -6.52
C LYS A 70 1.59 -4.59 -5.52
N LEU A 71 2.06 -5.01 -4.36
CA LEU A 71 2.49 -4.12 -3.28
C LEU A 71 3.92 -4.47 -2.88
N ILE A 72 4.77 -3.46 -2.73
CA ILE A 72 6.04 -3.55 -2.02
C ILE A 72 5.87 -2.80 -0.71
N THR A 73 6.09 -3.47 0.42
CA THR A 73 5.91 -2.86 1.73
C THR A 73 7.02 -3.25 2.71
N THR A 74 7.33 -2.39 3.66
CA THR A 74 8.20 -2.70 4.80
C THR A 74 7.42 -3.20 6.02
N ASN A 75 6.09 -3.32 5.91
CA ASN A 75 5.25 -3.83 7.00
C ASN A 75 5.17 -5.35 6.98
N ILE A 76 5.94 -6.02 7.84
CA ILE A 76 5.96 -7.49 7.95
C ILE A 76 4.62 -8.09 8.37
N HIS A 77 3.79 -7.34 9.12
CA HIS A 77 2.51 -7.82 9.63
C HIS A 77 1.45 -8.04 8.54
N VAL A 78 1.69 -7.56 7.33
CA VAL A 78 0.79 -7.87 6.20
C VAL A 78 0.70 -9.38 5.93
N ALA A 79 1.73 -10.16 6.28
CA ALA A 79 1.75 -11.63 6.14
C ALA A 79 0.76 -12.37 7.06
N GLU A 80 0.25 -11.70 8.10
CA GLU A 80 -0.71 -12.27 9.05
C GLU A 80 -2.16 -12.24 8.54
N TYR A 81 -2.39 -11.56 7.41
CA TYR A 81 -3.74 -11.37 6.85
C TYR A 81 -4.05 -12.39 5.75
N ASP A 82 -5.32 -12.76 5.66
CA ASP A 82 -5.82 -13.75 4.70
C ASP A 82 -5.82 -13.31 3.21
N PHE A 83 -5.48 -12.05 2.95
CA PHE A 83 -5.23 -11.56 1.60
C PHE A 83 -3.76 -11.67 1.16
N TYR A 84 -2.86 -12.04 2.08
CA TYR A 84 -1.44 -12.11 1.74
C TYR A 84 -1.17 -13.24 0.73
N HIS A 85 -0.41 -12.91 -0.30
CA HIS A 85 0.18 -13.86 -1.22
C HIS A 85 1.55 -13.32 -1.69
N PRO A 86 2.62 -14.14 -1.71
CA PRO A 86 3.96 -13.66 -2.06
C PRO A 86 4.07 -13.11 -3.50
N ASP A 87 3.24 -13.57 -4.44
CA ASP A 87 3.19 -13.01 -5.80
C ASP A 87 2.50 -11.64 -5.86
N ASN A 88 1.73 -11.28 -4.83
CA ASN A 88 0.99 -10.02 -4.76
C ASN A 88 1.68 -8.99 -3.87
N ILE A 89 2.37 -9.45 -2.82
CA ILE A 89 2.95 -8.57 -1.80
C ILE A 89 4.38 -8.99 -1.52
N TYR A 90 5.32 -8.12 -1.86
CA TYR A 90 6.74 -8.25 -1.54
C TYR A 90 7.03 -7.49 -0.24
N ILE A 91 7.48 -8.22 0.78
CA ILE A 91 7.88 -7.62 2.05
C ILE A 91 9.38 -7.31 1.96
N TRP A 92 9.71 -6.03 1.88
CA TRP A 92 11.07 -5.57 1.77
C TRP A 92 11.71 -5.39 3.16
N ASP A 93 12.88 -5.99 3.35
CA ASP A 93 13.65 -5.93 4.59
C ASP A 93 14.51 -4.66 4.74
N GLU A 94 14.41 -3.72 3.79
CA GLU A 94 15.18 -2.48 3.69
C GLU A 94 16.69 -2.69 3.52
N LYS A 95 17.14 -3.90 3.21
CA LYS A 95 18.56 -4.25 3.08
C LYS A 95 18.92 -4.78 1.72
N THR A 96 18.16 -5.75 1.22
CA THR A 96 18.41 -6.41 -0.05
C THR A 96 17.20 -6.32 -0.97
N PHE A 97 17.41 -6.57 -2.26
CA PHE A 97 16.33 -6.70 -3.24
C PHE A 97 16.21 -8.14 -3.74
N ASP A 98 16.60 -9.10 -2.91
CA ASP A 98 16.57 -10.51 -3.27
C ASP A 98 15.13 -10.95 -3.60
N GLY A 99 14.93 -11.56 -4.77
CA GLY A 99 13.61 -11.97 -5.26
C GLY A 99 12.71 -10.87 -5.79
N LEU A 100 13.15 -9.59 -5.82
CA LEU A 100 12.33 -8.49 -6.31
C LEU A 100 12.04 -8.62 -7.81
N ASP A 101 13.02 -9.03 -8.62
CA ASP A 101 12.84 -9.16 -10.07
C ASP A 101 11.83 -10.26 -10.37
N GLU A 102 11.94 -11.42 -9.71
CA GLU A 102 10.98 -12.53 -9.83
C GLU A 102 9.58 -12.10 -9.39
N PHE A 103 9.48 -11.35 -8.28
CA PHE A 103 8.22 -10.78 -7.83
C PHE A 103 7.61 -9.86 -8.89
N LEU A 104 8.39 -8.95 -9.48
CA LEU A 104 7.89 -8.01 -10.48
C LEU A 104 7.42 -8.68 -11.77
N GLU A 105 8.10 -9.78 -12.17
CA GLU A 105 7.79 -10.54 -13.39
C GLU A 105 6.65 -11.54 -13.19
N SER A 106 6.43 -12.06 -11.98
CA SER A 106 5.34 -13.02 -11.71
C SER A 106 3.97 -12.39 -12.01
N PRO A 107 2.99 -13.16 -12.46
CA PRO A 107 1.63 -12.66 -12.61
C PRO A 107 1.00 -12.36 -11.24
N TYR A 108 0.05 -11.43 -11.20
CA TYR A 108 -0.76 -11.22 -10.00
C TYR A 108 -1.59 -12.47 -9.70
N HIS A 109 -1.53 -12.96 -8.47
CA HIS A 109 -2.34 -14.08 -8.00
C HIS A 109 -3.76 -13.61 -7.64
N GLU A 110 -4.78 -14.10 -8.36
CA GLU A 110 -6.17 -13.75 -8.06
C GLU A 110 -6.63 -14.36 -6.74
N LEU A 111 -7.04 -13.48 -5.83
CA LEU A 111 -7.58 -13.90 -4.54
C LEU A 111 -9.05 -14.33 -4.68
N PRO A 112 -9.57 -15.18 -3.77
CA PRO A 112 -10.99 -15.51 -3.75
C PRO A 112 -11.87 -14.27 -3.64
N ALA A 113 -12.98 -14.24 -4.36
CA ALA A 113 -13.91 -13.09 -4.37
C ALA A 113 -14.37 -12.66 -2.97
N LYS A 114 -14.47 -13.61 -2.04
CA LYS A 114 -14.82 -13.35 -0.64
C LYS A 114 -13.79 -12.45 0.06
N ILE A 115 -12.49 -12.56 -0.30
CA ILE A 115 -11.42 -11.71 0.26
C ILE A 115 -11.60 -10.28 -0.20
N TYR A 116 -11.80 -10.04 -1.51
CA TYR A 116 -12.07 -8.70 -2.02
C TYR A 116 -13.32 -8.08 -1.38
N GLN A 117 -14.39 -8.87 -1.20
CA GLN A 117 -15.60 -8.41 -0.51
C GLN A 117 -15.31 -8.03 0.94
N LYS A 118 -14.56 -8.89 1.68
CA LYS A 118 -14.22 -8.68 3.09
C LYS A 118 -13.50 -7.35 3.31
N TYR A 119 -12.54 -7.00 2.45
CA TYR A 119 -11.74 -5.77 2.56
C TYR A 119 -12.27 -4.60 1.73
N SER A 120 -13.49 -4.72 1.17
CA SER A 120 -14.12 -3.60 0.47
C SER A 120 -14.58 -2.50 1.43
N PHE A 121 -14.54 -1.23 0.98
CA PHE A 121 -15.06 -0.10 1.75
C PHE A 121 -16.53 -0.30 2.16
N ARG A 122 -17.36 -0.87 1.28
CA ARG A 122 -18.76 -1.21 1.59
C ARG A 122 -18.84 -2.16 2.79
N ASN A 123 -18.05 -3.25 2.77
CA ASN A 123 -18.06 -4.20 3.87
C ASN A 123 -17.56 -3.56 5.16
N TRP A 124 -16.52 -2.73 5.08
CA TRP A 124 -15.99 -2.01 6.23
C TRP A 124 -17.05 -1.11 6.88
N VAL A 125 -17.75 -0.31 6.08
CA VAL A 125 -18.86 0.54 6.58
C VAL A 125 -19.95 -0.30 7.22
N ASN A 126 -20.40 -1.37 6.54
CA ASN A 126 -21.44 -2.25 7.08
C ASN A 126 -21.02 -2.94 8.37
N TYR A 127 -19.76 -3.38 8.46
CA TYR A 127 -19.21 -4.02 9.65
C TYR A 127 -19.14 -3.04 10.83
N VAL A 128 -18.58 -1.85 10.64
CA VAL A 128 -18.45 -0.83 11.69
C VAL A 128 -19.82 -0.36 12.19
N LEU A 129 -20.80 -0.19 11.30
CA LEU A 129 -22.16 0.24 11.65
C LEU A 129 -23.09 -0.92 12.02
N ASN A 130 -22.60 -2.17 12.03
CA ASN A 130 -23.38 -3.39 12.26
C ASN A 130 -24.61 -3.52 11.34
N ILE A 131 -24.44 -3.18 10.06
CA ILE A 131 -25.51 -3.27 9.03
C ILE A 131 -25.35 -4.58 8.25
N PRO A 132 -26.30 -5.54 8.38
CA PRO A 132 -26.25 -6.77 7.59
C PRO A 132 -26.59 -6.54 6.11
N PRO A 133 -26.07 -7.36 5.18
CA PRO A 133 -25.04 -8.36 5.40
C PRO A 133 -23.64 -7.76 5.46
N HIS A 134 -22.80 -8.26 6.37
CA HIS A 134 -21.39 -7.92 6.39
C HIS A 134 -20.52 -9.15 6.69
N ILE A 135 -19.27 -9.12 6.27
CA ILE A 135 -18.27 -10.12 6.59
C ILE A 135 -17.43 -9.56 7.73
N VAL A 136 -17.25 -10.36 8.79
CA VAL A 136 -16.42 -9.97 9.94
C VAL A 136 -14.97 -9.79 9.50
N ILE A 137 -14.39 -8.65 9.85
CA ILE A 137 -12.98 -8.34 9.62
C ILE A 137 -12.24 -8.71 10.90
N GLY A 138 -11.72 -9.96 10.96
CA GLY A 138 -10.81 -10.37 12.03
C GLY A 138 -9.48 -9.65 11.85
N LEU A 139 -9.00 -9.00 12.90
CA LEU A 139 -7.63 -8.50 12.97
C LEU A 139 -6.74 -9.62 13.51
N PRO A 140 -5.46 -9.68 13.10
CA PRO A 140 -4.49 -10.54 13.76
C PRO A 140 -4.46 -10.22 15.26
N GLU A 141 -4.34 -11.26 16.08
CA GLU A 141 -4.18 -11.04 17.52
C GLU A 141 -2.85 -10.30 17.74
N ALA A 142 -2.90 -9.19 18.49
CA ALA A 142 -1.67 -8.51 18.87
C ALA A 142 -0.91 -9.44 19.82
N ASP A 143 0.32 -9.76 19.48
CA ASP A 143 1.22 -10.46 20.39
C ASP A 143 1.34 -9.62 21.66
N SER A 144 0.87 -10.21 22.79
CA SER A 144 0.84 -9.62 24.14
C SER A 144 2.21 -9.65 24.79
#